data_646bd5992870e582264da17ef3f0b80a
#
_entry.id   646bd5992870e582264da17ef3f0b80a
#
_cell.length_a   1.000
_cell.length_b   1.000
_cell.length_c   1.000
_cell.angle_alpha   90.00
_cell.angle_beta   90.00
_cell.angle_gamma   90.00
#
_symmetry.space_group_name_H-M   'P 1'
#
loop_
_entity.id
_entity.type
_entity.pdbx_description
1 polymer ?
#
loop_
_entity_poly.entity_id
_entity_poly.type
_entity_poly.pdbx_seq_one_letter_code
_entity_poly.pdbx_strand_id
1 'polypeptide(L)'
;MRHCQAVVIGGGCGGLAAAAKLKQEGLKDVVLIEKDAELGGVLNQCIHNGFGLTTFKEQLSGPSFAERYEDQVVEAGVEVKLNTMVTHMSSDRIIEYVNQEEGYQKLQADIIILSVGCYERSRGALAISGERPTGVYTAGQAQRYLNIDGYMVGKSVFILGSGDIGLIMARRMSLEGAKVLGVAELMPYSNGLPRNMKQCLDDFGIPLYLSHTVTNVYGEDRLEKIELAKVDENRNPIPGSEMYFDVDTLLLSVGLVPENSLAEEAGIDMDMSTRGPIVDENYMTSVPGIFACGNGLHVHDLADFVTKQAGEAALGALRYLSGSGGDYSSVKAGNLIGYVVPAKLHKENLPKTVTLYFRVRKPLTDVTIEISKGGKVIRSIHKDHLIPSEMEQVIIANTMLEDAEGDLLVQIKES
;
A
#
# COMPACT_ATOMS: atom_id res chain seq x y z
N MET A 1 23.78 19.64 -15.20
CA MET A 1 22.87 18.62 -14.61
C MET A 1 23.74 17.54 -14.02
N ARG A 2 23.55 17.18 -12.74
CA ARG A 2 24.24 16.08 -12.08
C ARG A 2 23.73 14.75 -12.65
N HIS A 3 24.61 13.73 -12.71
CA HIS A 3 24.26 12.35 -13.03
C HIS A 3 24.58 11.45 -11.83
N CYS A 4 23.74 10.45 -11.55
CA CYS A 4 23.98 9.42 -10.55
C CYS A 4 23.54 8.04 -11.09
N GLN A 5 23.98 6.96 -10.42
CA GLN A 5 23.61 5.60 -10.83
C GLN A 5 22.16 5.28 -10.52
N ALA A 6 21.68 5.66 -9.32
CA ALA A 6 20.32 5.36 -8.89
C ALA A 6 19.69 6.50 -8.10
N VAL A 7 18.41 6.73 -8.35
CA VAL A 7 17.56 7.56 -7.51
C VAL A 7 16.43 6.70 -6.95
N VAL A 8 16.20 6.80 -5.65
CA VAL A 8 15.02 6.25 -4.99
C VAL A 8 14.14 7.41 -4.53
N ILE A 9 12.88 7.44 -4.96
CA ILE A 9 11.93 8.49 -4.62
C ILE A 9 10.96 7.99 -3.55
N GLY A 10 11.01 8.62 -2.37
CA GLY A 10 10.24 8.29 -1.18
C GLY A 10 11.08 7.57 -0.12
N GLY A 11 11.20 8.18 1.06
CA GLY A 11 12.00 7.71 2.21
C GLY A 11 11.21 6.88 3.22
N GLY A 12 10.06 6.31 2.84
CA GLY A 12 9.34 5.31 3.64
C GLY A 12 10.06 3.96 3.65
N CYS A 13 9.50 2.96 4.34
CA CYS A 13 10.15 1.64 4.51
C CYS A 13 10.57 0.97 3.19
N GLY A 14 9.79 1.12 2.12
CA GLY A 14 10.15 0.57 0.81
C GLY A 14 11.38 1.27 0.21
N GLY A 15 11.41 2.60 0.22
CA GLY A 15 12.55 3.35 -0.32
C GLY A 15 13.82 3.16 0.50
N LEU A 16 13.72 3.12 1.81
CA LEU A 16 14.84 2.79 2.70
C LEU A 16 15.44 1.42 2.37
N ALA A 17 14.58 0.39 2.27
CA ALA A 17 15.01 -0.97 1.95
C ALA A 17 15.64 -1.06 0.54
N ALA A 18 15.05 -0.39 -0.45
CA ALA A 18 15.59 -0.37 -1.82
C ALA A 18 16.95 0.32 -1.89
N ALA A 19 17.07 1.51 -1.28
CA ALA A 19 18.30 2.31 -1.30
C ALA A 19 19.47 1.59 -0.59
N ALA A 20 19.21 1.06 0.62
CA ALA A 20 20.18 0.26 1.35
C ALA A 20 20.60 -0.97 0.53
N LYS A 21 19.65 -1.69 -0.08
CA LYS A 21 19.92 -2.88 -0.90
C LYS A 21 20.79 -2.56 -2.12
N LEU A 22 20.51 -1.50 -2.85
CA LEU A 22 21.33 -1.07 -3.99
C LEU A 22 22.78 -0.84 -3.60
N LYS A 23 23.02 -0.17 -2.47
CA LYS A 23 24.38 0.09 -1.95
C LYS A 23 25.08 -1.17 -1.49
N GLN A 24 24.38 -2.04 -0.75
CA GLN A 24 24.91 -3.33 -0.29
C GLN A 24 25.34 -4.23 -1.44
N GLU A 25 24.65 -4.17 -2.58
CA GLU A 25 24.99 -4.92 -3.81
C GLU A 25 26.03 -4.20 -4.69
N GLY A 26 26.62 -3.09 -4.22
CA GLY A 26 27.79 -2.48 -4.82
C GLY A 26 27.56 -1.23 -5.67
N LEU A 27 26.34 -0.70 -5.78
CA LEU A 27 26.13 0.61 -6.41
C LEU A 27 26.81 1.71 -5.56
N LYS A 28 27.55 2.60 -6.21
CA LYS A 28 28.34 3.63 -5.50
C LYS A 28 27.60 4.94 -5.31
N ASP A 29 26.80 5.34 -6.29
CA ASP A 29 26.11 6.63 -6.31
C ASP A 29 24.59 6.41 -6.29
N VAL A 30 24.03 6.34 -5.07
CA VAL A 30 22.61 6.13 -4.78
C VAL A 30 22.09 7.33 -4.00
N VAL A 31 21.07 7.99 -4.53
CA VAL A 31 20.41 9.15 -3.92
C VAL A 31 18.99 8.74 -3.49
N LEU A 32 18.65 8.94 -2.22
CA LEU A 32 17.31 8.78 -1.68
C LEU A 32 16.70 10.17 -1.47
N ILE A 33 15.55 10.43 -2.07
CA ILE A 33 14.86 11.72 -1.99
C ILE A 33 13.57 11.54 -1.18
N GLU A 34 13.42 12.36 -0.13
CA GLU A 34 12.24 12.40 0.73
C GLU A 34 11.72 13.83 0.86
N LYS A 35 10.41 13.99 0.68
CA LYS A 35 9.73 15.29 0.77
C LYS A 35 9.59 15.82 2.20
N ASP A 36 9.48 14.90 3.16
CA ASP A 36 9.32 15.22 4.57
C ASP A 36 10.68 15.51 5.23
N ALA A 37 10.65 16.07 6.43
CA ALA A 37 11.85 16.41 7.19
C ALA A 37 12.56 15.19 7.81
N GLU A 38 11.91 14.03 7.78
CA GLU A 38 12.37 12.79 8.41
C GLU A 38 12.13 11.60 7.47
N LEU A 39 12.98 10.59 7.59
CA LEU A 39 12.78 9.29 6.96
C LEU A 39 11.69 8.48 7.71
N GLY A 40 11.35 7.29 7.22
CA GLY A 40 10.38 6.38 7.85
C GLY A 40 8.96 6.52 7.31
N GLY A 41 8.58 7.69 6.79
CA GLY A 41 7.27 7.95 6.20
C GLY A 41 6.12 7.66 7.18
N VAL A 42 5.07 6.97 6.70
CA VAL A 42 3.87 6.66 7.52
C VAL A 42 4.16 5.81 8.75
N LEU A 43 5.28 5.08 8.79
CA LEU A 43 5.64 4.26 9.95
C LEU A 43 5.86 5.09 11.22
N ASN A 44 6.34 6.33 11.10
CA ASN A 44 6.60 7.20 12.24
C ASN A 44 5.35 7.47 13.08
N GLN A 45 4.17 7.49 12.46
CA GLN A 45 2.91 7.65 13.19
C GLN A 45 2.30 6.33 13.68
N CYS A 46 2.83 5.17 13.27
CA CYS A 46 2.34 3.84 13.62
C CYS A 46 2.96 3.34 14.93
N ILE A 47 2.61 3.94 16.06
CA ILE A 47 3.21 3.62 17.37
C ILE A 47 2.73 2.29 17.99
N HIS A 48 1.80 1.58 17.32
CA HIS A 48 1.36 0.24 17.71
C HIS A 48 2.36 -0.84 17.25
N ASN A 49 2.30 -2.00 17.89
CA ASN A 49 3.13 -3.16 17.55
C ASN A 49 2.56 -3.92 16.34
N GLY A 50 3.41 -4.77 15.74
CA GLY A 50 3.02 -5.69 14.67
C GLY A 50 3.94 -5.65 13.45
N PHE A 51 4.99 -4.86 13.50
CA PHE A 51 6.02 -4.74 12.47
C PHE A 51 7.22 -5.65 12.76
N GLY A 52 7.94 -6.09 11.75
CA GLY A 52 9.21 -6.79 11.85
C GLY A 52 9.16 -8.29 12.17
N LEU A 53 7.97 -8.84 12.38
CA LEU A 53 7.81 -10.26 12.71
C LEU A 53 8.38 -11.21 11.64
N THR A 54 8.21 -10.86 10.38
CA THR A 54 8.72 -11.66 9.27
C THR A 54 10.18 -11.34 8.97
N THR A 55 10.54 -10.07 8.98
CA THR A 55 11.87 -9.57 8.58
C THR A 55 12.91 -9.73 9.67
N PHE A 56 12.62 -9.22 10.86
CA PHE A 56 13.57 -9.18 11.98
C PHE A 56 13.34 -10.28 13.03
N LYS A 57 12.24 -11.04 12.93
CA LYS A 57 11.80 -12.00 13.95
C LYS A 57 11.56 -11.37 15.33
N GLU A 58 11.27 -10.06 15.33
CA GLU A 58 10.98 -9.24 16.49
C GLU A 58 9.65 -8.52 16.29
N GLN A 59 8.95 -8.26 17.39
CA GLN A 59 7.73 -7.46 17.36
C GLN A 59 8.07 -6.00 17.65
N LEU A 60 8.09 -5.18 16.61
CA LEU A 60 8.48 -3.77 16.66
C LEU A 60 7.25 -2.85 16.53
N SER A 61 7.40 -1.60 16.97
CA SER A 61 6.55 -0.49 16.58
C SER A 61 6.92 -0.01 15.16
N GLY A 62 6.05 0.81 14.53
CA GLY A 62 6.38 1.41 13.22
C GLY A 62 7.67 2.22 13.23
N PRO A 63 7.86 3.17 14.16
CA PRO A 63 9.11 3.93 14.28
C PRO A 63 10.35 3.04 14.47
N SER A 64 10.28 2.05 15.35
CA SER A 64 11.42 1.13 15.57
C SER A 64 11.72 0.26 14.34
N PHE A 65 10.70 -0.09 13.55
CA PHE A 65 10.90 -0.79 12.29
C PHE A 65 11.56 0.12 11.23
N ALA A 66 11.15 1.39 11.15
CA ALA A 66 11.76 2.38 10.26
C ALA A 66 13.24 2.63 10.63
N GLU A 67 13.52 2.85 11.90
CA GLU A 67 14.88 3.06 12.46
C GLU A 67 15.86 1.96 12.01
N ARG A 68 15.44 0.68 12.03
CA ARG A 68 16.27 -0.44 11.56
C ARG A 68 16.70 -0.32 10.09
N TYR A 69 15.87 0.27 9.25
CA TYR A 69 16.20 0.51 7.84
C TYR A 69 16.93 1.83 7.63
N GLU A 70 16.68 2.83 8.45
CA GLU A 70 17.43 4.08 8.46
C GLU A 70 18.91 3.82 8.82
N ASP A 71 19.16 3.00 9.83
CA ASP A 71 20.52 2.56 10.21
C ASP A 71 21.21 1.89 9.01
N GLN A 72 20.53 1.00 8.28
CA GLN A 72 21.10 0.36 7.10
C GLN A 72 21.43 1.37 5.98
N VAL A 73 20.59 2.39 5.79
CA VAL A 73 20.82 3.47 4.80
C VAL A 73 22.05 4.28 5.18
N VAL A 74 22.20 4.63 6.46
CA VAL A 74 23.34 5.38 7.00
C VAL A 74 24.63 4.54 6.89
N GLU A 75 24.60 3.29 7.36
CA GLU A 75 25.76 2.37 7.29
C GLU A 75 26.21 2.11 5.86
N ALA A 76 25.27 2.00 4.91
CA ALA A 76 25.58 1.82 3.50
C ALA A 76 26.10 3.10 2.81
N GLY A 77 25.99 4.27 3.46
CA GLY A 77 26.43 5.55 2.91
C GLY A 77 25.58 5.99 1.70
N VAL A 78 24.25 5.88 1.81
CA VAL A 78 23.31 6.44 0.83
C VAL A 78 23.29 7.95 0.98
N GLU A 79 23.30 8.70 -0.13
CA GLU A 79 23.05 10.15 -0.11
C GLU A 79 21.55 10.39 0.13
N VAL A 80 21.20 11.04 1.23
CA VAL A 80 19.80 11.34 1.59
C VAL A 80 19.52 12.82 1.39
N LYS A 81 18.43 13.14 0.69
CA LYS A 81 17.91 14.50 0.52
C LYS A 81 16.52 14.59 1.18
N LEU A 82 16.47 15.15 2.39
CA LEU A 82 15.25 15.46 3.12
C LEU A 82 14.65 16.81 2.67
N ASN A 83 13.40 17.09 3.04
CA ASN A 83 12.70 18.33 2.67
C ASN A 83 12.80 18.61 1.16
N THR A 84 12.87 17.56 0.34
CA THR A 84 13.14 17.64 -1.09
C THR A 84 11.97 17.04 -1.88
N MET A 85 11.23 17.90 -2.55
CA MET A 85 10.06 17.51 -3.34
C MET A 85 10.47 17.27 -4.80
N VAL A 86 10.26 16.05 -5.29
CA VAL A 86 10.33 15.77 -6.72
C VAL A 86 9.06 16.31 -7.36
N THR A 87 9.23 17.21 -8.33
CA THR A 87 8.12 17.93 -8.98
C THR A 87 7.84 17.44 -10.39
N HIS A 88 8.79 16.75 -11.02
CA HIS A 88 8.67 16.19 -12.37
C HIS A 88 9.58 14.99 -12.56
N MET A 89 9.15 14.03 -13.38
CA MET A 89 9.93 12.89 -13.82
C MET A 89 9.65 12.60 -15.30
N SER A 90 10.70 12.49 -16.10
CA SER A 90 10.59 12.16 -17.53
C SER A 90 10.89 10.68 -17.80
N SER A 91 10.42 10.19 -18.96
CA SER A 91 10.75 8.84 -19.46
C SER A 91 12.26 8.64 -19.71
N ASP A 92 13.02 9.69 -19.88
CA ASP A 92 14.49 9.64 -20.01
C ASP A 92 15.23 9.56 -18.68
N ARG A 93 14.49 9.35 -17.57
CA ARG A 93 15.01 9.26 -16.20
C ARG A 93 15.70 10.55 -15.72
N ILE A 94 15.17 11.69 -16.14
CA ILE A 94 15.48 12.99 -15.56
C ILE A 94 14.42 13.32 -14.53
N ILE A 95 14.84 13.61 -13.31
CA ILE A 95 13.97 14.14 -12.27
C ILE A 95 14.27 15.62 -12.02
N GLU A 96 13.22 16.35 -11.71
CA GLU A 96 13.29 17.74 -11.28
C GLU A 96 12.81 17.80 -9.84
N TYR A 97 13.59 18.45 -8.99
CA TYR A 97 13.25 18.57 -7.59
C TYR A 97 13.50 19.97 -7.05
N VAL A 98 12.87 20.27 -5.94
CA VAL A 98 13.06 21.53 -5.23
C VAL A 98 13.25 21.28 -3.74
N ASN A 99 14.20 21.97 -3.14
CA ASN A 99 14.40 22.08 -1.71
C ASN A 99 14.86 23.49 -1.32
N GLN A 100 14.92 23.74 -0.01
CA GLN A 100 15.30 25.07 0.49
C GLN A 100 16.79 25.38 0.30
N GLU A 101 17.66 24.37 0.32
CA GLU A 101 19.11 24.55 0.27
C GLU A 101 19.63 24.75 -1.16
N GLU A 102 19.16 23.92 -2.10
CA GLU A 102 19.66 23.88 -3.48
C GLU A 102 18.74 24.61 -4.48
N GLY A 103 17.53 24.99 -4.05
CA GLY A 103 16.50 25.51 -4.94
C GLY A 103 16.00 24.45 -5.93
N TYR A 104 15.66 24.89 -7.14
CA TYR A 104 15.25 24.00 -8.23
C TYR A 104 16.46 23.35 -8.89
N GLN A 105 16.44 22.02 -8.99
CA GLN A 105 17.53 21.21 -9.55
C GLN A 105 17.00 20.15 -10.52
N LYS A 106 17.91 19.68 -11.39
CA LYS A 106 17.69 18.53 -12.26
C LYS A 106 18.77 17.47 -12.04
N LEU A 107 18.35 16.21 -11.97
CA LEU A 107 19.20 15.05 -11.75
C LEU A 107 18.88 13.97 -12.78
N GLN A 108 19.89 13.48 -13.49
CA GLN A 108 19.81 12.34 -14.40
C GLN A 108 20.22 11.08 -13.67
N ALA A 109 19.47 9.99 -13.82
CA ALA A 109 19.79 8.70 -13.21
C ALA A 109 19.89 7.59 -14.27
N ASP A 110 20.72 6.55 -13.99
CA ASP A 110 20.69 5.32 -14.79
C ASP A 110 19.44 4.50 -14.49
N ILE A 111 18.99 4.49 -13.21
CA ILE A 111 17.76 3.86 -12.77
C ILE A 111 17.01 4.75 -11.76
N ILE A 112 15.68 4.63 -11.75
CA ILE A 112 14.80 5.25 -10.75
C ILE A 112 13.94 4.16 -10.10
N ILE A 113 13.84 4.18 -8.77
CA ILE A 113 12.89 3.34 -8.03
C ILE A 113 11.83 4.24 -7.39
N LEU A 114 10.58 4.05 -7.79
CA LEU A 114 9.41 4.72 -7.21
C LEU A 114 8.93 3.96 -5.97
N SER A 115 9.06 4.59 -4.81
CA SER A 115 8.55 4.10 -3.51
C SER A 115 7.71 5.18 -2.83
N VAL A 116 6.85 5.82 -3.61
CA VAL A 116 6.11 7.04 -3.26
C VAL A 116 4.90 6.81 -2.35
N GLY A 117 4.54 5.54 -2.14
CA GLY A 117 3.47 5.16 -1.21
C GLY A 117 2.07 5.40 -1.76
N CYS A 118 1.15 5.74 -0.85
CA CYS A 118 -0.26 5.93 -1.15
C CYS A 118 -0.87 7.01 -0.24
N TYR A 119 -2.06 7.47 -0.59
CA TYR A 119 -2.87 8.38 0.23
C TYR A 119 -4.25 7.80 0.51
N GLU A 120 -4.92 8.32 1.52
CA GLU A 120 -6.25 7.88 1.92
C GLU A 120 -7.34 8.58 1.11
N ARG A 121 -8.44 7.88 0.84
CA ARG A 121 -9.62 8.48 0.24
C ARG A 121 -10.25 9.49 1.18
N SER A 122 -10.39 10.72 0.71
CA SER A 122 -11.03 11.80 1.44
C SER A 122 -12.58 11.71 1.36
N ARG A 123 -13.27 12.49 2.19
CA ARG A 123 -14.72 12.67 2.13
C ARG A 123 -15.23 13.02 0.72
N GLY A 124 -14.50 13.90 0.00
CA GLY A 124 -14.87 14.28 -1.36
C GLY A 124 -14.91 13.12 -2.34
N ALA A 125 -14.02 12.13 -2.18
CA ALA A 125 -14.00 10.93 -3.00
C ALA A 125 -15.16 9.96 -2.71
N LEU A 126 -15.81 10.08 -1.53
CA LEU A 126 -16.94 9.25 -1.12
C LEU A 126 -18.30 9.88 -1.44
N ALA A 127 -18.33 11.14 -1.82
CA ALA A 127 -19.55 11.91 -2.06
C ALA A 127 -20.54 11.89 -0.87
N ILE A 128 -20.06 11.83 0.38
CA ILE A 128 -20.91 11.91 1.57
C ILE A 128 -21.61 13.27 1.60
N SER A 129 -22.94 13.25 1.64
CA SER A 129 -23.79 14.45 1.62
C SER A 129 -23.68 15.27 2.91
N GLY A 130 -24.31 16.45 2.92
CA GLY A 130 -24.44 17.33 4.07
C GLY A 130 -23.47 18.50 4.10
N GLU A 131 -23.40 19.14 5.25
CA GLU A 131 -22.59 20.32 5.51
C GLU A 131 -21.09 19.99 5.50
N ARG A 132 -20.24 21.03 5.59
CA ARG A 132 -18.77 20.83 5.56
C ARG A 132 -18.11 21.29 6.87
N PRO A 133 -18.51 20.75 8.01
CA PRO A 133 -17.91 21.09 9.29
C PRO A 133 -16.47 20.57 9.39
N THR A 134 -15.71 21.10 10.34
CA THR A 134 -14.52 20.44 10.86
C THR A 134 -14.91 19.15 11.60
N GLY A 135 -13.94 18.25 11.87
CA GLY A 135 -14.21 16.99 12.58
C GLY A 135 -14.35 15.78 11.67
N VAL A 136 -14.30 15.94 10.35
CA VAL A 136 -14.23 14.81 9.41
C VAL A 136 -12.78 14.66 8.91
N TYR A 137 -12.12 13.59 9.30
CA TYR A 137 -10.72 13.30 9.00
C TYR A 137 -10.56 11.92 8.36
N THR A 138 -9.50 11.70 7.61
CA THR A 138 -9.07 10.33 7.32
C THR A 138 -8.45 9.70 8.57
N ALA A 139 -8.47 8.38 8.67
CA ALA A 139 -7.97 7.68 9.85
C ALA A 139 -6.46 7.92 10.07
N GLY A 140 -5.67 7.94 8.99
CA GLY A 140 -4.23 8.22 9.05
C GLY A 140 -3.93 9.68 9.36
N GLN A 141 -4.74 10.64 8.89
CA GLN A 141 -4.60 12.04 9.29
C GLN A 141 -4.84 12.20 10.81
N ALA A 142 -5.89 11.56 11.32
CA ALA A 142 -6.18 11.58 12.75
C ALA A 142 -5.07 10.89 13.56
N GLN A 143 -4.50 9.79 13.02
CA GLN A 143 -3.36 9.10 13.61
C GLN A 143 -2.14 10.01 13.72
N ARG A 144 -1.83 10.79 12.68
CA ARG A 144 -0.75 11.77 12.71
C ARG A 144 -0.97 12.83 13.78
N TYR A 145 -2.15 13.47 13.78
CA TYR A 145 -2.47 14.48 14.80
C TYR A 145 -2.31 13.95 16.22
N LEU A 146 -2.78 12.74 16.46
CA LEU A 146 -2.74 12.16 17.81
C LEU A 146 -1.34 11.68 18.20
N ASN A 147 -0.64 10.98 17.31
CA ASN A 147 0.59 10.28 17.65
C ASN A 147 1.86 11.10 17.43
N ILE A 148 1.85 12.07 16.51
CA ILE A 148 3.01 12.92 16.21
C ILE A 148 2.79 14.32 16.79
N ASP A 149 1.65 14.93 16.50
CA ASP A 149 1.42 16.35 16.84
C ASP A 149 0.83 16.52 18.25
N GLY A 150 0.38 15.43 18.91
CA GLY A 150 -0.16 15.45 20.28
C GLY A 150 -1.55 16.08 20.41
N TYR A 151 -2.31 16.18 19.31
CA TYR A 151 -3.65 16.77 19.29
C TYR A 151 -4.74 15.73 19.32
N MET A 152 -5.67 15.85 20.27
CA MET A 152 -6.90 15.06 20.29
C MET A 152 -7.88 15.59 19.24
N VAL A 153 -8.24 14.75 18.24
CA VAL A 153 -9.10 15.17 17.13
C VAL A 153 -10.58 15.25 17.49
N GLY A 154 -11.01 14.60 18.59
CA GLY A 154 -12.38 14.69 19.11
C GLY A 154 -12.61 13.79 20.31
N LYS A 155 -13.83 13.89 20.89
CA LYS A 155 -14.23 13.20 22.12
C LYS A 155 -15.30 12.13 21.90
N SER A 156 -16.16 12.33 20.89
CA SER A 156 -17.23 11.41 20.50
C SER A 156 -17.03 11.05 19.03
N VAL A 157 -16.60 9.82 18.78
CA VAL A 157 -16.03 9.40 17.48
C VAL A 157 -16.86 8.32 16.85
N PHE A 158 -17.09 8.40 15.55
CA PHE A 158 -17.56 7.31 14.71
C PHE A 158 -16.53 7.04 13.59
N ILE A 159 -16.43 5.79 13.17
CA ILE A 159 -15.45 5.40 12.15
C ILE A 159 -16.17 4.76 10.97
N LEU A 160 -15.89 5.21 9.76
CA LEU A 160 -16.38 4.62 8.52
C LEU A 160 -15.25 3.82 7.87
N GLY A 161 -15.48 2.52 7.73
CA GLY A 161 -14.54 1.53 7.22
C GLY A 161 -13.86 0.71 8.31
N SER A 162 -13.91 -0.61 8.16
CA SER A 162 -13.35 -1.61 9.09
C SER A 162 -11.97 -2.13 8.66
N GLY A 163 -11.25 -1.40 7.81
CA GLY A 163 -9.85 -1.68 7.51
C GLY A 163 -8.95 -1.50 8.74
N ASP A 164 -7.77 -2.10 8.73
CA ASP A 164 -6.88 -2.16 9.90
C ASP A 164 -6.59 -0.79 10.54
N ILE A 165 -6.37 0.25 9.73
CA ILE A 165 -6.10 1.59 10.27
C ILE A 165 -7.32 2.15 11.03
N GLY A 166 -8.54 1.89 10.54
CA GLY A 166 -9.78 2.28 11.24
C GLY A 166 -9.94 1.55 12.58
N LEU A 167 -9.66 0.25 12.60
CA LEU A 167 -9.71 -0.57 13.82
C LEU A 167 -8.65 -0.12 14.84
N ILE A 168 -7.42 0.09 14.39
CA ILE A 168 -6.31 0.58 15.22
C ILE A 168 -6.67 1.96 15.81
N MET A 169 -7.26 2.85 15.01
CA MET A 169 -7.70 4.15 15.49
C MET A 169 -8.89 4.07 16.45
N ALA A 170 -9.82 3.12 16.28
CA ALA A 170 -10.88 2.89 17.26
C ALA A 170 -10.30 2.58 18.65
N ARG A 171 -9.33 1.67 18.71
CA ARG A 171 -8.60 1.35 19.94
C ARG A 171 -7.79 2.55 20.45
N ARG A 172 -7.05 3.22 19.56
CA ARG A 172 -6.17 4.33 19.94
C ARG A 172 -6.96 5.50 20.53
N MET A 173 -8.06 5.91 19.89
CA MET A 173 -8.94 6.97 20.39
C MET A 173 -9.56 6.60 21.76
N SER A 174 -9.96 5.34 21.93
CA SER A 174 -10.51 4.87 23.21
C SER A 174 -9.47 4.91 24.34
N LEU A 175 -8.22 4.55 24.06
CA LEU A 175 -7.11 4.62 25.03
C LEU A 175 -6.79 6.05 25.45
N GLU A 176 -7.00 7.03 24.58
CA GLU A 176 -6.84 8.46 24.89
C GLU A 176 -8.10 9.09 25.52
N GLY A 177 -9.11 8.28 25.82
CA GLY A 177 -10.30 8.71 26.55
C GLY A 177 -11.43 9.23 25.68
N ALA A 178 -11.38 9.09 24.35
CA ALA A 178 -12.52 9.37 23.49
C ALA A 178 -13.55 8.23 23.58
N LYS A 179 -14.82 8.56 23.40
CA LYS A 179 -15.90 7.59 23.28
C LYS A 179 -16.08 7.23 21.80
N VAL A 180 -15.69 6.02 21.40
CA VAL A 180 -15.95 5.49 20.05
C VAL A 180 -17.32 4.82 20.05
N LEU A 181 -18.27 5.39 19.30
CA LEU A 181 -19.67 4.94 19.28
C LEU A 181 -19.90 3.76 18.35
N GLY A 182 -19.03 3.56 17.36
CA GLY A 182 -19.11 2.44 16.45
C GLY A 182 -18.18 2.57 15.25
N VAL A 183 -18.08 1.44 14.54
CA VAL A 183 -17.43 1.32 13.24
C VAL A 183 -18.47 0.84 12.24
N ALA A 184 -18.58 1.47 11.07
CA ALA A 184 -19.43 1.02 9.99
C ALA A 184 -18.59 0.45 8.84
N GLU A 185 -19.10 -0.62 8.24
CA GLU A 185 -18.48 -1.28 7.08
C GLU A 185 -19.51 -1.47 5.97
N LEU A 186 -19.15 -1.02 4.77
CA LEU A 186 -20.00 -1.12 3.59
C LEU A 186 -20.28 -2.58 3.18
N MET A 187 -19.28 -3.45 3.38
CA MET A 187 -19.37 -4.86 3.04
C MET A 187 -20.10 -5.66 4.13
N PRO A 188 -20.68 -6.85 3.81
CA PRO A 188 -21.28 -7.75 4.80
C PRO A 188 -20.23 -8.48 5.66
N TYR A 189 -18.96 -8.13 5.57
CA TYR A 189 -17.84 -8.67 6.33
C TYR A 189 -16.81 -7.56 6.61
N SER A 190 -16.01 -7.74 7.67
CA SER A 190 -14.92 -6.82 7.99
C SER A 190 -13.76 -6.95 6.99
N ASN A 191 -13.11 -5.82 6.69
CA ASN A 191 -11.89 -5.76 5.88
C ASN A 191 -10.61 -5.70 6.73
N GLY A 192 -10.70 -5.76 8.06
CA GLY A 192 -9.55 -5.79 8.95
C GLY A 192 -9.11 -7.22 9.30
N LEU A 193 -7.86 -7.35 9.71
CA LEU A 193 -7.31 -8.62 10.18
C LEU A 193 -8.05 -9.13 11.43
N PRO A 194 -8.30 -10.45 11.58
CA PRO A 194 -9.04 -11.02 12.72
C PRO A 194 -8.48 -10.59 14.08
N ARG A 195 -7.15 -10.49 14.21
CA ARG A 195 -6.50 -10.02 15.44
C ARG A 195 -6.88 -8.58 15.79
N ASN A 196 -6.98 -7.70 14.78
CA ASN A 196 -7.33 -6.30 14.99
C ASN A 196 -8.82 -6.16 15.32
N MET A 197 -9.69 -6.98 14.74
CA MET A 197 -11.10 -7.10 15.15
C MET A 197 -11.20 -7.40 16.63
N LYS A 198 -10.50 -8.42 17.11
CA LYS A 198 -10.49 -8.80 18.52
C LYS A 198 -9.95 -7.70 19.43
N GLN A 199 -8.73 -7.23 19.15
CA GLN A 199 -8.00 -6.31 20.02
C GLN A 199 -8.51 -4.86 19.98
N CYS A 200 -9.16 -4.45 18.91
CA CYS A 200 -9.55 -3.06 18.70
C CYS A 200 -11.07 -2.81 18.88
N LEU A 201 -11.92 -3.81 18.64
CA LEU A 201 -13.35 -3.66 18.82
C LEU A 201 -13.88 -4.50 19.99
N ASP A 202 -13.71 -5.84 19.97
CA ASP A 202 -14.29 -6.71 20.97
C ASP A 202 -13.81 -6.39 22.38
N ASP A 203 -12.49 -6.21 22.57
CA ASP A 203 -11.89 -5.92 23.87
C ASP A 203 -12.32 -4.54 24.43
N PHE A 204 -12.80 -3.63 23.57
CA PHE A 204 -13.30 -2.31 23.94
C PHE A 204 -14.84 -2.21 23.91
N GLY A 205 -15.54 -3.26 23.49
CA GLY A 205 -17.01 -3.29 23.36
C GLY A 205 -17.53 -2.31 22.31
N ILE A 206 -16.75 -2.03 21.26
CA ILE A 206 -17.12 -1.11 20.18
C ILE A 206 -17.96 -1.86 19.15
N PRO A 207 -19.19 -1.42 18.85
CA PRO A 207 -20.05 -2.11 17.89
C PRO A 207 -19.58 -1.94 16.46
N LEU A 208 -19.73 -3.02 15.65
CA LEU A 208 -19.50 -3.03 14.21
C LEU A 208 -20.81 -3.15 13.45
N TYR A 209 -21.08 -2.19 12.58
CA TYR A 209 -22.26 -2.14 11.71
C TYR A 209 -21.87 -2.59 10.29
N LEU A 210 -22.05 -3.87 9.97
CA LEU A 210 -21.82 -4.42 8.63
C LEU A 210 -22.96 -4.07 7.68
N SER A 211 -22.67 -3.93 6.38
CA SER A 211 -23.60 -3.49 5.34
C SER A 211 -24.23 -2.12 5.66
N HIS A 212 -23.41 -1.19 6.16
CA HIS A 212 -23.84 0.17 6.50
C HIS A 212 -22.85 1.20 5.95
N THR A 213 -23.34 2.40 5.66
CA THR A 213 -22.51 3.53 5.25
C THR A 213 -23.04 4.84 5.85
N VAL A 214 -22.16 5.83 5.98
CA VAL A 214 -22.54 7.19 6.34
C VAL A 214 -23.09 7.88 5.11
N THR A 215 -24.34 8.33 5.19
CA THR A 215 -25.07 8.98 4.09
C THR A 215 -25.04 10.49 4.20
N ASN A 216 -25.01 11.01 5.44
CA ASN A 216 -25.05 12.45 5.67
C ASN A 216 -24.25 12.85 6.92
N VAL A 217 -23.76 14.08 6.92
CA VAL A 217 -23.12 14.73 8.07
C VAL A 217 -23.77 16.10 8.33
N TYR A 218 -23.92 16.42 9.61
CA TYR A 218 -24.57 17.62 10.10
C TYR A 218 -23.64 18.39 11.04
N GLY A 219 -23.64 19.70 10.94
CA GLY A 219 -22.87 20.61 11.78
C GLY A 219 -22.37 21.81 10.99
N GLU A 220 -22.39 22.99 11.55
CA GLU A 220 -21.97 24.22 10.91
C GLU A 220 -20.44 24.41 11.00
N ASP A 221 -19.92 24.71 12.18
CA ASP A 221 -18.48 24.88 12.40
C ASP A 221 -17.77 23.56 12.64
N ARG A 222 -18.40 22.67 13.41
CA ARG A 222 -17.91 21.34 13.75
C ARG A 222 -18.99 20.30 13.54
N LEU A 223 -18.55 19.06 13.29
CA LEU A 223 -19.44 17.90 13.21
C LEU A 223 -20.22 17.73 14.52
N GLU A 224 -21.54 17.61 14.42
CA GLU A 224 -22.47 17.43 15.55
C GLU A 224 -23.18 16.08 15.46
N LYS A 225 -23.41 15.59 14.25
CA LYS A 225 -24.18 14.37 14.00
C LYS A 225 -23.83 13.75 12.66
N ILE A 226 -23.91 12.43 12.59
CA ILE A 226 -23.89 11.66 11.34
C ILE A 226 -25.18 10.87 11.17
N GLU A 227 -25.51 10.62 9.91
CA GLU A 227 -26.57 9.69 9.50
C GLU A 227 -25.91 8.44 8.93
N LEU A 228 -26.24 7.29 9.49
CA LEU A 228 -25.80 5.97 9.06
C LEU A 228 -27.00 5.21 8.49
N ALA A 229 -26.88 4.65 7.30
CA ALA A 229 -27.93 3.82 6.71
C ALA A 229 -27.40 2.43 6.35
N LYS A 230 -28.30 1.43 6.43
CA LYS A 230 -28.06 0.11 5.89
C LYS A 230 -28.01 0.16 4.37
N VAL A 231 -27.19 -0.69 3.72
CA VAL A 231 -27.11 -0.78 2.27
C VAL A 231 -27.62 -2.12 1.76
N ASP A 232 -28.14 -2.10 0.54
CA ASP A 232 -28.55 -3.29 -0.23
C ASP A 232 -27.33 -4.03 -0.83
N GLU A 233 -27.59 -5.10 -1.57
CA GLU A 233 -26.56 -5.90 -2.25
C GLU A 233 -25.79 -5.10 -3.33
N ASN A 234 -26.40 -4.03 -3.87
CA ASN A 234 -25.79 -3.13 -4.82
C ASN A 234 -25.05 -1.96 -4.13
N ARG A 235 -25.00 -1.98 -2.78
CA ARG A 235 -24.40 -0.93 -1.92
C ARG A 235 -25.13 0.40 -1.96
N ASN A 236 -26.42 0.41 -2.31
CA ASN A 236 -27.25 1.60 -2.23
C ASN A 236 -27.89 1.70 -0.83
N PRO A 237 -27.94 2.90 -0.22
CA PRO A 237 -28.64 3.09 1.05
C PRO A 237 -30.12 2.70 0.95
N ILE A 238 -30.62 1.97 1.95
CA ILE A 238 -32.01 1.53 2.04
C ILE A 238 -32.80 2.61 2.78
N PRO A 239 -33.77 3.27 2.13
CA PRO A 239 -34.60 4.30 2.77
C PRO A 239 -35.39 3.74 3.95
N GLY A 240 -35.43 4.49 5.06
CA GLY A 240 -36.11 4.09 6.29
C GLY A 240 -35.25 3.23 7.25
N SER A 241 -33.98 3.04 6.90
CA SER A 241 -33.01 2.32 7.75
C SER A 241 -32.05 3.26 8.49
N GLU A 242 -32.27 4.56 8.40
CA GLU A 242 -31.38 5.60 8.92
C GLU A 242 -31.29 5.54 10.46
N MET A 243 -30.07 5.60 10.95
CA MET A 243 -29.71 5.75 12.37
C MET A 243 -28.87 7.03 12.53
N TYR A 244 -29.03 7.70 13.65
CA TYR A 244 -28.33 8.93 13.92
C TYR A 244 -27.40 8.78 15.12
N PHE A 245 -26.20 9.34 15.01
CA PHE A 245 -25.19 9.35 16.07
C PHE A 245 -24.72 10.77 16.31
N ASP A 246 -24.83 11.24 17.55
CA ASP A 246 -24.27 12.51 18.00
C ASP A 246 -22.76 12.33 18.22
N VAL A 247 -21.96 12.89 17.32
CA VAL A 247 -20.51 12.77 17.29
C VAL A 247 -19.86 14.10 16.88
N ASP A 248 -18.72 14.39 17.45
CA ASP A 248 -17.90 15.53 17.09
C ASP A 248 -16.79 15.16 16.08
N THR A 249 -16.64 13.87 15.77
CA THR A 249 -15.58 13.38 14.90
C THR A 249 -16.03 12.15 14.10
N LEU A 250 -15.80 12.20 12.79
CA LEU A 250 -15.93 11.08 11.86
C LEU A 250 -14.56 10.75 11.27
N LEU A 251 -14.07 9.53 11.48
CA LEU A 251 -12.84 9.03 10.87
C LEU A 251 -13.19 8.19 9.63
N LEU A 252 -12.47 8.43 8.54
CA LEU A 252 -12.65 7.71 7.28
C LEU A 252 -11.49 6.72 7.08
N SER A 253 -11.80 5.43 7.08
CA SER A 253 -10.86 4.33 6.80
C SER A 253 -11.36 3.51 5.61
N VAL A 254 -11.53 4.17 4.46
CA VAL A 254 -12.28 3.67 3.29
C VAL A 254 -11.37 3.31 2.11
N GLY A 255 -10.18 2.92 2.42
CA GLY A 255 -9.17 2.43 1.47
C GLY A 255 -8.14 3.47 1.08
N LEU A 256 -7.06 2.95 0.54
CA LEU A 256 -5.88 3.68 0.10
C LEU A 256 -5.86 3.78 -1.43
N VAL A 257 -5.21 4.82 -1.94
CA VAL A 257 -4.99 5.05 -3.38
C VAL A 257 -3.49 5.23 -3.58
N PRO A 258 -2.84 4.40 -4.41
CA PRO A 258 -1.45 4.60 -4.78
C PRO A 258 -1.18 6.00 -5.32
N GLU A 259 -0.08 6.62 -4.89
CA GLU A 259 0.35 7.93 -5.39
C GLU A 259 1.22 7.71 -6.64
N ASN A 260 0.70 8.06 -7.80
CA ASN A 260 1.36 7.77 -9.06
C ASN A 260 1.42 8.93 -10.05
N SER A 261 1.24 10.17 -9.57
CA SER A 261 1.31 11.36 -10.43
C SER A 261 2.61 11.44 -11.23
N LEU A 262 3.76 11.14 -10.62
CA LEU A 262 5.05 11.10 -11.32
C LEU A 262 5.14 9.97 -12.35
N ALA A 263 4.53 8.81 -12.06
CA ALA A 263 4.53 7.67 -12.97
C ALA A 263 3.66 7.95 -14.21
N GLU A 264 2.47 8.52 -14.00
CA GLU A 264 1.56 8.92 -15.07
C GLU A 264 2.18 10.01 -15.97
N GLU A 265 2.84 11.00 -15.37
CA GLU A 265 3.53 12.07 -16.08
C GLU A 265 4.68 11.54 -16.95
N ALA A 266 5.42 10.54 -16.48
CA ALA A 266 6.47 9.88 -17.25
C ALA A 266 5.93 8.94 -18.35
N GLY A 267 4.61 8.80 -18.50
CA GLY A 267 3.98 7.95 -19.51
C GLY A 267 4.06 6.45 -19.18
N ILE A 268 4.14 6.09 -17.91
CA ILE A 268 4.16 4.70 -17.47
C ILE A 268 2.74 4.11 -17.56
N ASP A 269 2.63 2.89 -18.10
CA ASP A 269 1.36 2.16 -18.19
C ASP A 269 0.87 1.78 -16.80
N MET A 270 -0.42 2.08 -16.52
CA MET A 270 -1.07 1.88 -15.23
C MET A 270 -2.08 0.73 -15.27
N ASP A 271 -2.10 -0.08 -14.22
CA ASP A 271 -3.13 -1.10 -14.00
C ASP A 271 -4.35 -0.48 -13.33
N MET A 272 -5.53 -0.63 -13.94
CA MET A 272 -6.78 -0.04 -13.45
C MET A 272 -7.29 -0.67 -12.15
N SER A 273 -6.87 -1.90 -11.83
CA SER A 273 -7.30 -2.62 -10.63
C SER A 273 -6.47 -2.22 -9.41
N THR A 274 -5.15 -2.17 -9.55
CA THR A 274 -4.23 -1.75 -8.49
C THR A 274 -4.10 -0.22 -8.43
N ARG A 275 -4.33 0.47 -9.54
CA ARG A 275 -4.00 1.89 -9.77
C ARG A 275 -2.50 2.19 -9.63
N GLY A 276 -1.67 1.16 -9.76
CA GLY A 276 -0.22 1.26 -9.78
C GLY A 276 0.35 0.94 -11.15
N PRO A 277 1.66 1.14 -11.34
CA PRO A 277 2.36 0.78 -12.58
C PRO A 277 2.21 -0.69 -12.95
N ILE A 278 2.10 -0.98 -14.25
CA ILE A 278 2.25 -2.33 -14.78
C ILE A 278 3.74 -2.67 -14.77
N VAL A 279 4.12 -3.72 -14.05
CA VAL A 279 5.52 -4.13 -13.88
C VAL A 279 5.76 -5.58 -14.31
N ASP A 280 7.03 -5.87 -14.63
CA ASP A 280 7.55 -7.22 -14.80
C ASP A 280 8.04 -7.84 -13.48
N GLU A 281 8.61 -9.06 -13.52
CA GLU A 281 9.14 -9.76 -12.34
C GLU A 281 10.37 -9.11 -11.72
N ASN A 282 10.96 -8.14 -12.39
CA ASN A 282 12.03 -7.28 -11.87
C ASN A 282 11.48 -5.98 -11.26
N TYR A 283 10.16 -5.82 -11.25
CA TYR A 283 9.46 -4.59 -10.86
C TYR A 283 9.76 -3.40 -11.79
N MET A 284 10.28 -3.66 -13.00
CA MET A 284 10.48 -2.65 -14.03
C MET A 284 9.14 -2.31 -14.66
N THR A 285 8.87 -1.02 -14.83
CA THR A 285 7.65 -0.47 -15.44
C THR A 285 7.69 -0.62 -16.97
N SER A 286 6.68 -0.04 -17.67
CA SER A 286 6.71 0.07 -19.14
C SER A 286 7.81 0.99 -19.65
N VAL A 287 8.38 1.85 -18.81
CA VAL A 287 9.52 2.73 -19.15
C VAL A 287 10.80 2.09 -18.63
N PRO A 288 11.74 1.70 -19.55
CA PRO A 288 12.96 1.03 -19.16
C PRO A 288 13.83 1.85 -18.18
N GLY A 289 14.31 1.18 -17.12
CA GLY A 289 15.12 1.79 -16.06
C GLY A 289 14.30 2.52 -14.98
N ILE A 290 12.96 2.50 -15.05
CA ILE A 290 12.10 2.98 -13.98
C ILE A 290 11.39 1.78 -13.35
N PHE A 291 11.50 1.66 -12.03
CA PHE A 291 10.97 0.57 -11.20
C PHE A 291 9.96 1.11 -10.20
N ALA A 292 9.03 0.26 -9.76
CA ALA A 292 8.06 0.63 -8.74
C ALA A 292 7.92 -0.46 -7.68
N CYS A 293 7.75 -0.05 -6.41
CA CYS A 293 7.55 -0.98 -5.30
C CYS A 293 6.68 -0.37 -4.20
N GLY A 294 6.24 -1.25 -3.28
CA GLY A 294 5.45 -0.86 -2.12
C GLY A 294 4.04 -0.37 -2.48
N ASN A 295 3.46 0.49 -1.63
CA ASN A 295 2.07 0.91 -1.76
C ASN A 295 1.80 1.81 -2.99
N GLY A 296 2.83 2.35 -3.62
CA GLY A 296 2.71 3.02 -4.92
C GLY A 296 2.47 2.04 -6.08
N LEU A 297 2.93 0.80 -5.96
CA LEU A 297 2.68 -0.26 -6.94
C LEU A 297 1.34 -0.97 -6.69
N HIS A 298 1.14 -1.49 -5.49
CA HIS A 298 -0.12 -2.02 -4.98
C HIS A 298 -0.12 -2.01 -3.45
N VAL A 299 -1.30 -1.83 -2.84
CA VAL A 299 -1.39 -1.68 -1.38
C VAL A 299 -1.10 -3.00 -0.68
N HIS A 300 -0.12 -3.00 0.23
CA HIS A 300 0.28 -4.13 1.07
C HIS A 300 -0.41 -4.12 2.44
N ASP A 301 -0.53 -5.30 3.05
CA ASP A 301 -1.09 -5.46 4.40
C ASP A 301 -0.02 -5.29 5.48
N LEU A 302 1.24 -5.62 5.17
CA LEU A 302 2.36 -5.60 6.11
C LEU A 302 3.55 -4.82 5.54
N ALA A 303 4.19 -3.99 6.36
CA ALA A 303 5.41 -3.28 6.00
C ALA A 303 6.58 -4.24 5.69
N ASP A 304 6.63 -5.40 6.35
CA ASP A 304 7.59 -6.47 6.05
C ASP A 304 7.54 -6.91 4.58
N PHE A 305 6.35 -6.96 3.98
CA PHE A 305 6.21 -7.32 2.57
C PHE A 305 6.60 -6.18 1.63
N VAL A 306 6.37 -4.94 2.05
CA VAL A 306 6.85 -3.76 1.31
C VAL A 306 8.37 -3.75 1.21
N THR A 307 9.07 -3.96 2.33
CA THR A 307 10.54 -3.96 2.36
C THR A 307 11.14 -5.12 1.60
N LYS A 308 10.52 -6.31 1.67
CA LYS A 308 10.91 -7.47 0.87
C LYS A 308 10.78 -7.16 -0.64
N GLN A 309 9.61 -6.68 -1.07
CA GLN A 309 9.36 -6.32 -2.47
C GLN A 309 10.33 -5.23 -2.96
N ALA A 310 10.62 -4.22 -2.13
CA ALA A 310 11.56 -3.16 -2.45
C ALA A 310 12.99 -3.67 -2.64
N GLY A 311 13.42 -4.63 -1.81
CA GLY A 311 14.69 -5.33 -1.99
C GLY A 311 14.74 -6.14 -3.29
N GLU A 312 13.65 -6.82 -3.65
CA GLU A 312 13.52 -7.54 -4.93
C GLU A 312 13.57 -6.58 -6.12
N ALA A 313 12.91 -5.41 -6.03
CA ALA A 313 12.96 -4.35 -7.05
C ALA A 313 14.38 -3.79 -7.23
N ALA A 314 15.12 -3.58 -6.14
CA ALA A 314 16.52 -3.18 -6.20
C ALA A 314 17.39 -4.21 -6.93
N LEU A 315 17.21 -5.50 -6.64
CA LEU A 315 17.90 -6.58 -7.37
C LEU A 315 17.48 -6.63 -8.86
N GLY A 316 16.22 -6.36 -9.16
CA GLY A 316 15.70 -6.23 -10.53
C GLY A 316 16.39 -5.09 -11.28
N ALA A 317 16.55 -3.93 -10.64
CA ALA A 317 17.23 -2.78 -11.20
C ALA A 317 18.72 -3.08 -11.51
N LEU A 318 19.40 -3.83 -10.66
CA LEU A 318 20.77 -4.26 -10.90
C LEU A 318 20.90 -5.23 -12.09
N ARG A 319 19.92 -6.16 -12.24
CA ARG A 319 19.87 -7.03 -13.43
C ARG A 319 19.69 -6.23 -14.71
N TYR A 320 18.83 -5.22 -14.70
CA TYR A 320 18.67 -4.29 -15.83
C TYR A 320 19.98 -3.59 -16.20
N LEU A 321 20.71 -3.04 -15.23
CA LEU A 321 22.02 -2.41 -15.46
C LEU A 321 23.06 -3.38 -16.03
N SER A 322 22.89 -4.68 -15.75
CA SER A 322 23.75 -5.73 -16.31
C SER A 322 23.35 -6.19 -17.72
N GLY A 323 22.34 -5.55 -18.31
CA GLY A 323 21.89 -5.83 -19.69
C GLY A 323 20.83 -6.92 -19.79
N SER A 324 20.17 -7.29 -18.69
CA SER A 324 19.05 -8.23 -18.74
C SER A 324 17.84 -7.57 -19.41
N GLY A 325 17.22 -8.27 -20.35
CA GLY A 325 16.04 -7.85 -21.08
C GLY A 325 15.58 -8.97 -22.02
N GLY A 326 14.46 -8.81 -22.69
CA GLY A 326 13.95 -9.81 -23.63
C GLY A 326 12.44 -9.67 -23.87
N ASP A 327 11.88 -10.65 -24.57
CA ASP A 327 10.45 -10.78 -24.77
C ASP A 327 9.73 -11.15 -23.49
N TYR A 328 8.43 -10.77 -23.43
CA TYR A 328 7.55 -11.03 -22.31
C TYR A 328 6.48 -12.09 -22.62
N SER A 329 6.03 -12.79 -21.59
CA SER A 329 4.74 -13.46 -21.51
C SER A 329 3.86 -12.74 -20.50
N SER A 330 2.54 -12.74 -20.71
CA SER A 330 1.57 -12.08 -19.82
C SER A 330 1.30 -12.95 -18.59
N VAL A 331 1.01 -12.29 -17.47
CA VAL A 331 0.44 -12.92 -16.26
C VAL A 331 -1.03 -12.47 -16.15
N LYS A 332 -1.94 -13.44 -16.18
CA LYS A 332 -3.39 -13.19 -16.20
C LYS A 332 -4.05 -13.60 -14.90
N ALA A 333 -4.98 -12.77 -14.43
CA ALA A 333 -5.84 -13.07 -13.30
C ALA A 333 -7.10 -13.82 -13.77
N GLY A 334 -7.43 -14.92 -13.10
CA GLY A 334 -8.68 -15.65 -13.29
C GLY A 334 -9.87 -14.91 -12.68
N ASN A 335 -11.07 -15.46 -12.84
CA ASN A 335 -12.37 -14.83 -12.54
C ASN A 335 -12.56 -14.36 -11.09
N LEU A 336 -12.01 -15.08 -10.11
CA LEU A 336 -12.14 -14.77 -8.68
C LEU A 336 -10.99 -13.92 -8.14
N ILE A 337 -10.04 -13.54 -9.01
CA ILE A 337 -8.85 -12.75 -8.65
C ILE A 337 -9.03 -11.32 -9.14
N GLY A 338 -8.71 -10.36 -8.29
CA GLY A 338 -8.81 -8.93 -8.60
C GLY A 338 -7.73 -8.46 -9.56
N TYR A 339 -6.50 -8.84 -9.31
CA TYR A 339 -5.29 -8.49 -10.06
C TYR A 339 -4.17 -9.47 -9.72
N VAL A 340 -3.11 -9.50 -10.51
CA VAL A 340 -1.85 -10.21 -10.21
C VAL A 340 -0.66 -9.27 -10.50
N VAL A 341 0.28 -9.20 -9.58
CA VAL A 341 1.56 -8.47 -9.74
C VAL A 341 2.70 -9.48 -9.56
N PRO A 342 3.67 -9.53 -10.49
CA PRO A 342 3.81 -8.76 -11.73
C PRO A 342 2.78 -9.15 -12.79
N ALA A 343 2.53 -8.25 -13.76
CA ALA A 343 1.58 -8.49 -14.86
C ALA A 343 2.22 -9.16 -16.09
N LYS A 344 3.54 -9.23 -16.14
CA LYS A 344 4.31 -9.84 -17.23
C LYS A 344 5.62 -10.43 -16.69
N LEU A 345 6.14 -11.42 -17.39
CA LEU A 345 7.40 -12.09 -17.06
C LEU A 345 8.28 -12.14 -18.32
N HIS A 346 9.57 -11.93 -18.18
CA HIS A 346 10.51 -12.24 -19.25
C HIS A 346 10.43 -13.73 -19.60
N LYS A 347 10.65 -14.05 -20.87
CA LYS A 347 10.70 -15.47 -21.32
C LYS A 347 11.99 -16.14 -20.92
N GLU A 348 13.06 -15.37 -20.77
CA GLU A 348 14.41 -15.80 -20.46
C GLU A 348 15.00 -14.97 -19.32
N ASN A 349 16.06 -15.47 -18.70
CA ASN A 349 16.81 -14.76 -17.64
C ASN A 349 16.00 -14.40 -16.41
N LEU A 350 14.99 -15.23 -16.09
CA LEU A 350 14.20 -15.07 -14.87
C LEU A 350 15.06 -15.15 -13.60
N PRO A 351 14.75 -14.41 -12.54
CA PRO A 351 15.35 -14.64 -11.22
C PRO A 351 15.05 -16.08 -10.74
N LYS A 352 15.85 -16.59 -9.81
CA LYS A 352 15.67 -17.97 -9.27
C LYS A 352 14.23 -18.24 -8.82
N THR A 353 13.58 -17.23 -8.30
CA THR A 353 12.17 -17.27 -7.87
C THR A 353 11.45 -16.01 -8.28
N VAL A 354 10.17 -16.14 -8.64
CA VAL A 354 9.25 -15.04 -8.90
C VAL A 354 8.15 -15.11 -7.84
N THR A 355 7.86 -14.00 -7.19
CA THR A 355 6.75 -13.89 -6.25
C THR A 355 5.54 -13.29 -6.98
N LEU A 356 4.42 -14.00 -7.00
CA LEU A 356 3.14 -13.51 -7.50
C LEU A 356 2.32 -13.00 -6.33
N TYR A 357 1.86 -11.75 -6.41
CA TYR A 357 0.98 -11.12 -5.43
C TYR A 357 -0.40 -10.94 -6.04
N PHE A 358 -1.45 -11.27 -5.30
CA PHE A 358 -2.83 -11.08 -5.75
C PHE A 358 -3.82 -11.00 -4.59
N ARG A 359 -5.04 -10.53 -4.88
CA ARG A 359 -6.17 -10.54 -3.95
C ARG A 359 -7.37 -11.18 -4.60
N VAL A 360 -8.14 -11.92 -3.81
CA VAL A 360 -9.44 -12.46 -4.24
C VAL A 360 -10.53 -11.38 -4.20
N ARG A 361 -11.60 -11.57 -4.98
CA ARG A 361 -12.70 -10.59 -5.09
C ARG A 361 -13.77 -10.75 -4.01
N LYS A 362 -13.88 -11.92 -3.38
CA LYS A 362 -14.84 -12.26 -2.32
C LYS A 362 -14.19 -13.22 -1.34
N PRO A 363 -14.71 -13.35 -0.11
CA PRO A 363 -14.31 -14.42 0.78
C PRO A 363 -14.58 -15.80 0.15
N LEU A 364 -13.64 -16.71 0.28
CA LEU A 364 -13.67 -18.05 -0.27
C LEU A 364 -13.23 -19.06 0.81
N THR A 365 -13.80 -20.25 0.77
CA THR A 365 -13.45 -21.36 1.67
C THR A 365 -13.26 -22.63 0.88
N ASP A 366 -12.33 -23.48 1.33
CA ASP A 366 -12.05 -24.79 0.74
C ASP A 366 -11.76 -24.70 -0.77
N VAL A 367 -10.74 -23.94 -1.14
CA VAL A 367 -10.40 -23.63 -2.54
C VAL A 367 -8.98 -24.01 -2.88
N THR A 368 -8.69 -24.13 -4.17
CA THR A 368 -7.36 -24.36 -4.68
C THR A 368 -6.90 -23.19 -5.57
N ILE A 369 -5.77 -22.58 -5.19
CA ILE A 369 -5.02 -21.68 -6.08
C ILE A 369 -4.31 -22.54 -7.10
N GLU A 370 -4.64 -22.35 -8.37
CA GLU A 370 -3.99 -23.06 -9.48
C GLU A 370 -3.24 -22.06 -10.36
N ILE A 371 -1.99 -22.38 -10.65
CA ILE A 371 -1.14 -21.61 -11.55
C ILE A 371 -0.81 -22.49 -12.73
N SER A 372 -1.13 -22.00 -13.92
CA SER A 372 -0.86 -22.70 -15.18
C SER A 372 -0.11 -21.79 -16.16
N LYS A 373 0.73 -22.41 -17.02
CA LYS A 373 1.44 -21.73 -18.10
C LYS A 373 1.17 -22.47 -19.41
N GLY A 374 0.70 -21.75 -20.43
CA GLY A 374 0.32 -22.36 -21.71
C GLY A 374 -0.74 -23.47 -21.59
N GLY A 375 -1.59 -23.42 -20.57
CA GLY A 375 -2.61 -24.45 -20.29
C GLY A 375 -2.12 -25.64 -19.45
N LYS A 376 -0.82 -25.76 -19.16
CA LYS A 376 -0.26 -26.78 -18.26
C LYS A 376 -0.23 -26.25 -16.82
N VAL A 377 -0.84 -26.97 -15.89
CA VAL A 377 -0.75 -26.66 -14.46
C VAL A 377 0.67 -26.89 -13.96
N ILE A 378 1.28 -25.84 -13.40
CA ILE A 378 2.64 -25.87 -12.85
C ILE A 378 2.66 -25.85 -11.32
N ARG A 379 1.58 -25.35 -10.68
CA ARG A 379 1.45 -25.34 -9.22
C ARG A 379 -0.01 -25.33 -8.79
N SER A 380 -0.31 -26.07 -7.72
CA SER A 380 -1.61 -26.08 -7.04
C SER A 380 -1.39 -25.96 -5.55
N ILE A 381 -2.16 -25.11 -4.88
CA ILE A 381 -2.06 -24.83 -3.45
C ILE A 381 -3.48 -24.81 -2.87
N HIS A 382 -3.76 -25.74 -1.95
CA HIS A 382 -5.02 -25.74 -1.22
C HIS A 382 -5.02 -24.65 -0.14
N LYS A 383 -6.16 -23.98 0.03
CA LYS A 383 -6.40 -22.96 1.03
C LYS A 383 -7.75 -23.17 1.70
N ASP A 384 -7.74 -23.26 3.03
CA ASP A 384 -8.97 -23.36 3.81
C ASP A 384 -9.80 -22.07 3.71
N HIS A 385 -9.12 -20.91 3.71
CA HIS A 385 -9.75 -19.59 3.63
C HIS A 385 -8.91 -18.63 2.79
N LEU A 386 -9.59 -17.81 1.99
CA LEU A 386 -9.04 -16.63 1.32
C LEU A 386 -10.00 -15.46 1.53
N ILE A 387 -9.48 -14.29 1.85
CA ILE A 387 -10.28 -13.07 2.03
C ILE A 387 -9.70 -11.89 1.25
N PRO A 388 -10.53 -10.95 0.76
CA PRO A 388 -10.05 -9.81 -0.04
C PRO A 388 -9.08 -8.87 0.69
N SER A 389 -9.17 -8.82 2.02
CA SER A 389 -8.31 -7.99 2.87
C SER A 389 -6.89 -8.54 3.04
N GLU A 390 -6.66 -9.83 2.74
CA GLU A 390 -5.34 -10.44 2.82
C GLU A 390 -4.74 -10.64 1.42
N MET A 391 -3.51 -10.17 1.23
CA MET A 391 -2.77 -10.35 0.00
C MET A 391 -2.11 -11.71 -0.02
N GLU A 392 -2.46 -12.51 -1.02
CA GLU A 392 -1.81 -13.78 -1.26
C GLU A 392 -0.46 -13.59 -1.95
N GLN A 393 0.51 -14.40 -1.53
CA GLN A 393 1.84 -14.47 -2.12
C GLN A 393 2.15 -15.90 -2.53
N VAL A 394 2.45 -16.12 -3.80
CA VAL A 394 2.89 -17.42 -4.29
C VAL A 394 4.26 -17.30 -4.93
N ILE A 395 5.24 -17.99 -4.36
CA ILE A 395 6.61 -18.03 -4.88
C ILE A 395 6.72 -19.17 -5.86
N ILE A 396 7.20 -18.91 -7.07
CA ILE A 396 7.40 -19.87 -8.14
C ILE A 396 8.90 -19.93 -8.48
N ALA A 397 9.47 -21.13 -8.53
CA ALA A 397 10.83 -21.30 -9.03
C ALA A 397 10.87 -21.10 -10.57
N ASN A 398 11.92 -20.48 -11.08
CA ASN A 398 12.08 -20.26 -12.53
C ASN A 398 12.06 -21.59 -13.32
N THR A 399 12.61 -22.67 -12.78
CA THR A 399 12.58 -24.00 -13.42
C THR A 399 11.15 -24.50 -13.71
N MET A 400 10.17 -24.11 -12.88
CA MET A 400 8.75 -24.44 -13.13
C MET A 400 8.16 -23.60 -14.28
N LEU A 401 8.73 -22.43 -14.55
CA LEU A 401 8.30 -21.52 -15.60
C LEU A 401 8.96 -21.84 -16.96
N GLU A 402 10.14 -22.46 -16.96
CA GLU A 402 10.89 -22.81 -18.16
C GLU A 402 10.28 -24.01 -18.91
N ASP A 403 9.59 -24.91 -18.21
CA ASP A 403 9.03 -26.16 -18.76
C ASP A 403 7.76 -25.97 -19.63
N ALA A 404 7.25 -24.75 -19.78
CA ALA A 404 6.03 -24.47 -20.56
C ALA A 404 6.14 -23.14 -21.28
N GLU A 405 5.62 -23.07 -22.51
CA GLU A 405 5.49 -21.83 -23.28
C GLU A 405 4.10 -21.21 -23.10
N GLY A 406 4.00 -19.90 -23.31
CA GLY A 406 2.73 -19.16 -23.30
C GLY A 406 2.53 -18.32 -22.05
N ASP A 407 1.33 -17.78 -21.91
CA ASP A 407 0.95 -16.90 -20.79
C ASP A 407 0.76 -17.68 -19.50
N LEU A 408 1.07 -17.02 -18.38
CA LEU A 408 0.78 -17.52 -17.04
C LEU A 408 -0.66 -17.12 -16.65
N LEU A 409 -1.40 -18.07 -16.09
CA LEU A 409 -2.74 -17.84 -15.54
C LEU A 409 -2.74 -18.23 -14.07
N VAL A 410 -3.16 -17.30 -13.21
CA VAL A 410 -3.44 -17.54 -11.79
C VAL A 410 -4.96 -17.58 -11.62
N GLN A 411 -5.50 -18.68 -11.13
CA GLN A 411 -6.94 -18.86 -10.95
C GLN A 411 -7.28 -19.57 -9.65
N ILE A 412 -8.52 -19.42 -9.21
CA ILE A 412 -9.07 -20.13 -8.05
C ILE A 412 -10.06 -21.17 -8.57
N LYS A 413 -9.92 -22.39 -8.09
CA LYS A 413 -10.89 -23.47 -8.26
C LYS A 413 -11.63 -23.68 -6.94
N GLU A 414 -12.94 -23.53 -6.98
CA GLU A 414 -13.84 -23.94 -5.91
C GLU A 414 -13.95 -25.48 -5.96
N SER A 415 -13.89 -26.13 -4.81
CA SER A 415 -13.95 -27.60 -4.67
C SER A 415 -15.32 -28.16 -4.98
#